data_9a42988d028817a8f64142a4fa04e12c
#
_entry.id   9a42988d028817a8f64142a4fa04e12c
#
_cell.length_a   1.000
_cell.length_b   1.000
_cell.length_c   1.000
_cell.angle_alpha   90.00
_cell.angle_beta   90.00
_cell.angle_gamma   90.00
#
_symmetry.space_group_name_H-M   'P 1'
#
loop_
_entity.id
_entity.type
_entity.pdbx_description
1 polymer ?
#
loop_
_entity_poly.entity_id
_entity_poly.type
_entity_poly.pdbx_seq_one_letter_code
_entity_poly.pdbx_strand_id
1 'polypeptide(L)'
;MSNPLEGDELLIKRAIRYLKGRPRVSLLYQFQDPGPDVVVMTDSDWAGDEMTRRSTSGGVVLNGQHTITWWCKLQARIALSSCEAELNALCKGAAEGLNAQGLAHDFGDDPCLELRTDASAARGVIMRQGVGQIRHLHVKQLWVQERVAKGDMIISKIPRVENWSDALTHPWTSSDLPFWNAMGLRFIPPS
;
A
#
# COMPACT_ATOMS: atom_id res chain seq x y z
N MET A 1 -16.40 15.19 -8.16
CA MET A 1 -16.40 14.96 -9.63
C MET A 1 -16.74 16.29 -10.30
N SER A 2 -15.78 16.88 -10.99
CA SER A 2 -15.96 18.18 -11.67
C SER A 2 -16.60 18.07 -13.06
N ASN A 3 -16.64 16.86 -13.64
CA ASN A 3 -17.25 16.59 -14.94
C ASN A 3 -17.78 15.14 -14.97
N PRO A 4 -18.96 14.86 -14.36
CA PRO A 4 -19.50 13.50 -14.28
C PRO A 4 -19.94 12.99 -15.66
N LEU A 5 -19.64 11.73 -15.95
CA LEU A 5 -20.09 11.01 -17.13
C LEU A 5 -21.28 10.10 -16.75
N GLU A 6 -22.07 9.67 -17.74
CA GLU A 6 -23.18 8.73 -17.49
C GLU A 6 -22.74 7.45 -16.79
N GLY A 7 -21.54 6.95 -17.08
CA GLY A 7 -20.95 5.79 -16.42
C GLY A 7 -20.70 5.98 -14.93
N ASP A 8 -20.41 7.20 -14.47
CA ASP A 8 -20.15 7.52 -13.07
C ASP A 8 -21.38 7.31 -12.21
N GLU A 9 -22.59 7.60 -12.74
CA GLU A 9 -23.84 7.35 -12.03
C GLU A 9 -24.05 5.85 -11.74
N LEU A 10 -23.70 4.99 -12.70
CA LEU A 10 -23.78 3.54 -12.51
C LEU A 10 -22.81 3.04 -11.47
N LEU A 11 -21.58 3.57 -11.43
CA LEU A 11 -20.57 3.24 -10.42
C LEU A 11 -21.03 3.68 -9.02
N ILE A 12 -21.59 4.89 -8.89
CA ILE A 12 -22.14 5.38 -7.61
C ILE A 12 -23.30 4.50 -7.16
N LYS A 13 -24.25 4.17 -8.05
CA LYS A 13 -25.37 3.25 -7.72
C LYS A 13 -24.86 1.89 -7.26
N ARG A 14 -23.80 1.35 -7.90
CA ARG A 14 -23.18 0.08 -7.49
C ARG A 14 -22.57 0.19 -6.09
N ALA A 15 -21.82 1.26 -5.80
CA ALA A 15 -21.24 1.51 -4.49
C ALA A 15 -22.32 1.65 -3.40
N ILE A 16 -23.40 2.39 -3.66
CA ILE A 16 -24.52 2.55 -2.73
C ILE A 16 -25.21 1.21 -2.45
N ARG A 17 -25.44 0.39 -3.49
CA ARG A 17 -26.04 -0.95 -3.32
C ARG A 17 -25.15 -1.86 -2.46
N TYR A 18 -23.82 -1.80 -2.67
CA TYR A 18 -22.86 -2.55 -1.85
C TYR A 18 -22.94 -2.12 -0.37
N LEU A 19 -22.91 -0.83 -0.09
CA LEU A 19 -23.01 -0.27 1.26
C LEU A 19 -24.35 -0.60 1.91
N LYS A 20 -25.46 -0.53 1.15
CA LYS A 20 -26.80 -0.92 1.64
C LYS A 20 -26.90 -2.40 2.02
N GLY A 21 -26.23 -3.27 1.26
CA GLY A 21 -26.16 -4.70 1.56
C GLY A 21 -25.18 -5.06 2.69
N ARG A 22 -24.33 -4.13 3.11
CA ARG A 22 -23.29 -4.33 4.12
C ARG A 22 -23.20 -3.12 5.07
N PRO A 23 -24.27 -2.83 5.83
CA PRO A 23 -24.36 -1.60 6.63
C PRO A 23 -23.42 -1.60 7.84
N ARG A 24 -22.88 -2.75 8.21
CA ARG A 24 -21.98 -2.90 9.35
C ARG A 24 -20.72 -3.62 8.94
N VAL A 25 -19.59 -2.97 9.17
CA VAL A 25 -18.23 -3.53 9.00
C VAL A 25 -17.47 -3.24 10.29
N SER A 26 -16.73 -4.22 10.79
CA SER A 26 -15.81 -4.04 11.91
C SER A 26 -14.40 -4.43 11.51
N LEU A 27 -13.42 -3.81 12.14
CA LEU A 27 -12.04 -4.28 12.15
C LEU A 27 -11.84 -5.11 13.41
N LEU A 28 -11.37 -6.34 13.24
CA LEU A 28 -11.06 -7.23 14.35
C LEU A 28 -9.58 -7.16 14.65
N TYR A 29 -9.24 -6.70 15.84
CA TYR A 29 -7.90 -6.74 16.40
C TYR A 29 -7.84 -7.89 17.40
N GLN A 30 -7.20 -8.99 17.01
CA GLN A 30 -6.99 -10.13 17.88
C GLN A 30 -5.86 -9.83 18.86
N PHE A 31 -5.88 -10.47 20.04
CA PHE A 31 -4.73 -10.37 20.95
C PHE A 31 -3.46 -10.87 20.24
N GLN A 32 -2.36 -10.15 20.38
CA GLN A 32 -1.03 -10.54 19.93
C GLN A 32 0.00 -10.16 20.98
N ASP A 33 1.16 -10.81 20.96
CA ASP A 33 2.24 -10.48 21.87
C ASP A 33 2.77 -9.06 21.63
N PRO A 34 3.26 -8.37 22.68
CA PRO A 34 3.83 -7.03 22.55
C PRO A 34 5.05 -6.99 21.63
N GLY A 35 5.29 -5.84 21.01
CA GLY A 35 6.51 -5.56 20.24
C GLY A 35 6.60 -6.21 18.85
N PRO A 36 5.47 -6.45 18.12
CA PRO A 36 5.58 -6.98 16.77
C PRO A 36 6.17 -5.93 15.82
N ASP A 37 6.82 -6.43 14.76
CA ASP A 37 7.40 -5.58 13.71
C ASP A 37 6.34 -4.77 12.96
N VAL A 38 6.77 -3.61 12.45
CA VAL A 38 6.00 -2.82 11.50
C VAL A 38 6.29 -3.32 10.09
N VAL A 39 5.26 -3.80 9.41
CA VAL A 39 5.35 -4.29 8.03
C VAL A 39 4.54 -3.38 7.12
N VAL A 40 5.12 -2.96 6.01
CA VAL A 40 4.43 -2.17 4.98
C VAL A 40 4.45 -2.92 3.66
N MET A 41 3.26 -3.21 3.14
CA MET A 41 3.10 -3.77 1.80
C MET A 41 2.72 -2.65 0.85
N THR A 42 3.31 -2.62 -0.35
CA THR A 42 3.00 -1.61 -1.37
C THR A 42 2.82 -2.25 -2.73
N ASP A 43 1.96 -1.61 -3.52
CA ASP A 43 1.67 -1.96 -4.90
C ASP A 43 1.33 -0.71 -5.70
N SER A 44 1.45 -0.78 -7.03
CA SER A 44 0.94 0.25 -7.92
C SER A 44 0.40 -0.32 -9.23
N ASP A 45 -0.73 0.21 -9.70
CA ASP A 45 -1.07 0.10 -11.10
C ASP A 45 -0.16 1.01 -11.94
N TRP A 46 0.16 0.61 -13.15
CA TRP A 46 0.88 1.49 -14.06
C TRP A 46 -0.05 2.14 -15.07
N ALA A 47 -0.16 3.50 -15.00
CA ALA A 47 -0.97 4.30 -15.91
C ALA A 47 -2.44 3.88 -15.97
N GLY A 48 -3.01 3.40 -14.83
CA GLY A 48 -4.37 2.89 -14.75
C GLY A 48 -5.45 3.95 -14.91
N ASP A 49 -5.18 5.21 -14.60
CA ASP A 49 -6.10 6.31 -14.90
C ASP A 49 -6.08 6.62 -16.40
N GLU A 50 -7.13 6.23 -17.10
CA GLU A 50 -7.24 6.37 -18.55
C GLU A 50 -7.19 7.83 -19.03
N MET A 51 -7.69 8.77 -18.25
CA MET A 51 -7.74 10.19 -18.61
C MET A 51 -6.40 10.89 -18.42
N THR A 52 -5.74 10.67 -17.28
CA THR A 52 -4.52 11.39 -16.93
C THR A 52 -3.26 10.54 -17.12
N ARG A 53 -3.40 9.24 -17.38
CA ARG A 53 -2.33 8.25 -17.49
C ARG A 53 -1.45 8.19 -16.25
N ARG A 54 -1.96 8.62 -15.10
CA ARG A 54 -1.28 8.50 -13.80
C ARG A 54 -1.55 7.14 -13.20
N SER A 55 -0.59 6.67 -12.43
CA SER A 55 -0.66 5.42 -11.67
C SER A 55 -1.36 5.64 -10.33
N THR A 56 -2.00 4.60 -9.80
CA THR A 56 -2.50 4.57 -8.42
C THR A 56 -1.50 3.81 -7.57
N SER A 57 -1.18 4.32 -6.39
CA SER A 57 -0.40 3.60 -5.38
C SER A 57 -1.33 3.11 -4.28
N GLY A 58 -1.22 1.84 -3.97
CA GLY A 58 -1.83 1.19 -2.81
C GLY A 58 -0.79 0.85 -1.76
N GLY A 59 -1.20 0.80 -0.50
CA GLY A 59 -0.36 0.29 0.56
C GLY A 59 -1.12 0.03 1.85
N VAL A 60 -0.57 -0.89 2.62
CA VAL A 60 -1.09 -1.32 3.92
C VAL A 60 0.06 -1.30 4.93
N VAL A 61 -0.16 -0.71 6.09
CA VAL A 61 0.76 -0.75 7.24
C VAL A 61 0.19 -1.67 8.29
N LEU A 62 0.99 -2.62 8.72
CA LEU A 62 0.68 -3.60 9.74
C LEU A 62 1.61 -3.42 10.94
N ASN A 63 1.09 -3.70 12.13
CA ASN A 63 1.88 -3.99 13.32
C ASN A 63 1.53 -5.41 13.75
N GLY A 64 2.45 -6.35 13.48
CA GLY A 64 2.16 -7.77 13.55
C GLY A 64 1.00 -8.17 12.63
N GLN A 65 -0.10 -8.66 13.21
CA GLN A 65 -1.31 -9.06 12.48
C GLN A 65 -2.34 -7.93 12.34
N HIS A 66 -2.08 -6.75 12.93
CA HIS A 66 -3.03 -5.65 12.97
C HIS A 66 -2.80 -4.66 11.83
N THR A 67 -3.84 -4.39 11.07
CA THR A 67 -3.82 -3.29 10.10
C THR A 67 -3.94 -1.95 10.82
N ILE A 68 -2.88 -1.14 10.75
CA ILE A 68 -2.83 0.18 11.37
C ILE A 68 -3.43 1.24 10.45
N THR A 69 -3.03 1.21 9.18
CA THR A 69 -3.56 2.11 8.16
C THR A 69 -3.41 1.51 6.77
N TRP A 70 -4.16 2.06 5.82
CA TRP A 70 -4.05 1.75 4.39
C TRP A 70 -4.32 2.99 3.56
N TRP A 71 -3.86 2.98 2.34
CA TRP A 71 -4.16 4.04 1.37
C TRP A 71 -4.31 3.47 -0.04
N CYS A 72 -5.11 4.18 -0.83
CA CYS A 72 -5.19 4.03 -2.28
C CYS A 72 -5.22 5.45 -2.84
N LYS A 73 -4.19 5.86 -3.59
CA LYS A 73 -4.07 7.24 -4.03
C LYS A 73 -3.43 7.35 -5.41
N LEU A 74 -4.05 8.17 -6.26
CA LEU A 74 -3.50 8.55 -7.55
C LEU A 74 -2.16 9.29 -7.37
N GLN A 75 -1.14 8.89 -8.11
CA GLN A 75 0.18 9.52 -8.09
C GLN A 75 0.11 10.94 -8.67
N ALA A 76 0.89 11.86 -8.12
CA ALA A 76 0.88 13.26 -8.55
C ALA A 76 1.45 13.47 -9.96
N ARG A 77 2.33 12.56 -10.42
CA ARG A 77 3.01 12.63 -11.72
C ARG A 77 2.81 11.33 -12.48
N ILE A 78 2.91 11.39 -13.80
CA ILE A 78 2.94 10.22 -14.67
C ILE A 78 4.25 9.49 -14.47
N ALA A 79 4.17 8.18 -14.19
CA ALA A 79 5.33 7.30 -14.14
C ALA A 79 5.68 6.83 -15.56
N LEU A 80 6.95 6.91 -15.93
CA LEU A 80 7.43 6.54 -17.27
C LEU A 80 7.59 5.02 -17.44
N SER A 81 7.51 4.26 -16.33
CA SER A 81 7.55 2.80 -16.33
C SER A 81 6.83 2.23 -15.12
N SER A 82 6.45 0.93 -15.17
CA SER A 82 5.89 0.24 -14.02
C SER A 82 6.87 0.25 -12.82
N CYS A 83 8.18 0.10 -13.08
CA CYS A 83 9.19 0.20 -12.04
C CYS A 83 9.18 1.56 -11.32
N GLU A 84 8.98 2.66 -12.06
CA GLU A 84 8.90 4.00 -11.46
C GLU A 84 7.60 4.17 -10.65
N ALA A 85 6.48 3.63 -11.13
CA ALA A 85 5.22 3.62 -10.39
C ALA A 85 5.38 2.87 -9.05
N GLU A 86 6.00 1.69 -9.07
CA GLU A 86 6.31 0.89 -7.88
C GLU A 86 7.26 1.61 -6.92
N LEU A 87 8.31 2.26 -7.44
CA LEU A 87 9.23 3.06 -6.62
C LEU A 87 8.51 4.23 -5.93
N ASN A 88 7.53 4.84 -6.59
CA ASN A 88 6.71 5.89 -5.99
C ASN A 88 5.83 5.34 -4.85
N ALA A 89 5.25 4.15 -5.02
CA ALA A 89 4.50 3.46 -3.97
C ALA A 89 5.39 3.10 -2.78
N LEU A 90 6.59 2.52 -3.03
CA LEU A 90 7.58 2.21 -2.00
C LEU A 90 8.05 3.44 -1.22
N CYS A 91 8.30 4.57 -1.89
CA CYS A 91 8.68 5.81 -1.19
C CYS A 91 7.60 6.30 -0.24
N LYS A 92 6.32 6.19 -0.64
CA LYS A 92 5.21 6.51 0.25
C LYS A 92 5.11 5.50 1.39
N GLY A 93 5.23 4.21 1.08
CA GLY A 93 5.25 3.14 2.08
C GLY A 93 6.34 3.32 3.13
N ALA A 94 7.56 3.68 2.71
CA ALA A 94 8.66 3.99 3.62
C ALA A 94 8.33 5.13 4.59
N ALA A 95 7.72 6.21 4.09
CA ALA A 95 7.32 7.34 4.93
C ALA A 95 6.23 6.96 5.95
N GLU A 96 5.20 6.22 5.52
CA GLU A 96 4.12 5.76 6.40
C GLU A 96 4.63 4.73 7.42
N GLY A 97 5.54 3.84 7.01
CA GLY A 97 6.15 2.86 7.90
C GLY A 97 7.01 3.49 8.99
N LEU A 98 7.85 4.47 8.65
CA LEU A 98 8.63 5.23 9.63
C LEU A 98 7.75 6.02 10.59
N ASN A 99 6.62 6.55 10.10
CA ASN A 99 5.65 7.21 10.97
C ASN A 99 5.03 6.23 11.97
N ALA A 100 4.64 5.04 11.52
CA ALA A 100 4.10 3.99 12.39
C ALA A 100 5.15 3.48 13.39
N GLN A 101 6.40 3.29 12.96
CA GLN A 101 7.52 2.92 13.82
C GLN A 101 7.78 4.01 14.87
N GLY A 102 7.76 5.28 14.47
CA GLY A 102 7.92 6.41 15.41
C GLY A 102 6.83 6.43 16.48
N LEU A 103 5.56 6.16 16.10
CA LEU A 103 4.48 6.04 17.07
C LEU A 103 4.69 4.86 18.03
N ALA A 104 5.19 3.71 17.56
CA ALA A 104 5.50 2.57 18.42
C ALA A 104 6.61 2.92 19.42
N HIS A 105 7.65 3.66 19.00
CA HIS A 105 8.69 4.18 19.91
C HIS A 105 8.12 5.09 21.00
N ASP A 106 7.15 5.95 20.66
CA ASP A 106 6.48 6.82 21.64
C ASP A 106 5.70 6.01 22.69
N PHE A 107 5.28 4.79 22.37
CA PHE A 107 4.66 3.83 23.29
C PHE A 107 5.66 2.91 24.00
N GLY A 108 6.94 3.04 23.72
CA GLY A 108 8.02 2.27 24.36
C GLY A 108 8.38 0.96 23.67
N ASP A 109 7.85 0.70 22.47
CA ASP A 109 8.23 -0.43 21.63
C ASP A 109 9.39 -0.05 20.69
N ASP A 110 10.14 -1.04 20.21
CA ASP A 110 11.26 -0.84 19.26
C ASP A 110 11.13 -1.82 18.06
N PRO A 111 10.07 -1.69 17.23
CA PRO A 111 9.84 -2.62 16.14
C PRO A 111 10.81 -2.40 14.98
N CYS A 112 11.22 -3.50 14.32
CA CYS A 112 11.84 -3.40 13.00
C CYS A 112 10.82 -2.92 11.97
N LEU A 113 11.29 -2.16 10.97
CA LEU A 113 10.48 -1.75 9.82
C LEU A 113 10.84 -2.59 8.60
N GLU A 114 9.87 -3.30 8.06
CA GLU A 114 10.00 -4.08 6.83
C GLU A 114 9.07 -3.55 5.73
N LEU A 115 9.66 -3.18 4.58
CA LEU A 115 8.92 -2.88 3.35
C LEU A 115 8.82 -4.13 2.48
N ARG A 116 7.61 -4.48 2.06
CA ARG A 116 7.34 -5.64 1.18
C ARG A 116 6.77 -5.19 -0.15
N THR A 117 7.30 -5.75 -1.24
CA THR A 117 6.83 -5.52 -2.61
C THR A 117 6.99 -6.78 -3.44
N ASP A 118 6.13 -6.99 -4.42
CA ASP A 118 6.30 -8.03 -5.44
C ASP A 118 7.13 -7.56 -6.65
N ALA A 119 7.41 -6.24 -6.75
CA ALA A 119 8.16 -5.61 -7.82
C ALA A 119 9.68 -5.80 -7.68
N SER A 120 10.22 -6.89 -8.25
CA SER A 120 11.67 -7.19 -8.19
C SER A 120 12.55 -6.06 -8.73
N ALA A 121 12.10 -5.36 -9.79
CA ALA A 121 12.84 -4.25 -10.39
C ALA A 121 12.94 -3.06 -9.44
N ALA A 122 11.84 -2.67 -8.80
CA ALA A 122 11.82 -1.58 -7.84
C ALA A 122 12.66 -1.90 -6.60
N ARG A 123 12.53 -3.13 -6.05
CA ARG A 123 13.41 -3.62 -4.98
C ARG A 123 14.89 -3.53 -5.37
N GLY A 124 15.26 -3.99 -6.58
CA GLY A 124 16.62 -3.92 -7.09
C GLY A 124 17.16 -2.50 -7.20
N VAL A 125 16.31 -1.51 -7.51
CA VAL A 125 16.69 -0.09 -7.50
C VAL A 125 16.97 0.39 -6.08
N ILE A 126 16.13 0.05 -5.10
CA ILE A 126 16.32 0.49 -3.71
C ILE A 126 17.56 -0.16 -3.07
N MET A 127 17.83 -1.43 -3.35
CA MET A 127 18.96 -2.18 -2.77
C MET A 127 20.33 -1.75 -3.30
N ARG A 128 20.40 -1.10 -4.44
CA ARG A 128 21.67 -0.56 -4.96
C ARG A 128 21.94 0.83 -4.40
N GLN A 129 23.20 1.29 -4.49
CA GLN A 129 23.57 2.67 -4.15
C GLN A 129 23.55 3.57 -5.40
N GLY A 130 22.97 4.76 -5.26
CA GLY A 130 22.95 5.80 -6.28
C GLY A 130 21.95 5.58 -7.41
N VAL A 131 21.97 6.49 -8.39
CA VAL A 131 20.96 6.55 -9.48
C VAL A 131 21.07 5.42 -10.50
N GLY A 132 22.23 4.79 -10.64
CA GLY A 132 22.47 3.75 -11.65
C GLY A 132 22.19 4.27 -13.07
N GLN A 133 21.52 3.43 -13.89
CA GLN A 133 21.15 3.80 -15.27
C GLN A 133 19.84 4.61 -15.36
N ILE A 134 19.08 4.74 -14.25
CA ILE A 134 17.82 5.46 -14.22
C ILE A 134 18.09 6.93 -13.95
N ARG A 135 18.15 7.72 -15.02
CA ARG A 135 18.52 9.16 -14.98
C ARG A 135 17.47 10.06 -14.30
N HIS A 136 16.26 9.54 -14.03
CA HIS A 136 15.13 10.30 -13.48
C HIS A 136 14.82 9.96 -12.01
N LEU A 137 15.75 9.31 -11.30
CA LEU A 137 15.55 9.02 -9.86
C LEU A 137 15.39 10.34 -9.11
N HIS A 138 14.24 10.47 -8.44
CA HIS A 138 13.96 11.61 -7.58
C HIS A 138 14.65 11.47 -6.23
N VAL A 139 14.92 12.61 -5.58
CA VAL A 139 15.53 12.68 -4.23
C VAL A 139 14.87 11.73 -3.22
N LYS A 140 13.54 11.57 -3.28
CA LYS A 140 12.80 10.66 -2.39
C LYS A 140 13.21 9.19 -2.54
N GLN A 141 13.60 8.76 -3.75
CA GLN A 141 14.05 7.37 -3.99
C GLN A 141 15.47 7.17 -3.45
N LEU A 142 16.33 8.16 -3.59
CA LEU A 142 17.66 8.17 -2.97
C LEU A 142 17.56 8.18 -1.44
N TRP A 143 16.58 8.88 -0.89
CA TRP A 143 16.30 8.87 0.53
C TRP A 143 15.94 7.45 1.04
N VAL A 144 15.09 6.70 0.32
CA VAL A 144 14.77 5.30 0.71
C VAL A 144 16.02 4.43 0.63
N GLN A 145 16.86 4.55 -0.42
CA GLN A 145 18.14 3.84 -0.52
C GLN A 145 19.04 4.12 0.70
N GLU A 146 19.13 5.39 1.11
CA GLU A 146 19.92 5.81 2.27
C GLU A 146 19.39 5.16 3.57
N ARG A 147 18.07 5.14 3.78
CA ARG A 147 17.44 4.53 4.95
C ARG A 147 17.69 3.03 5.01
N VAL A 148 17.55 2.33 3.89
CA VAL A 148 17.87 0.90 3.81
C VAL A 148 19.36 0.65 4.05
N ALA A 149 20.27 1.46 3.49
CA ALA A 149 21.71 1.33 3.69
C ALA A 149 22.13 1.58 5.14
N LYS A 150 21.43 2.44 5.88
CA LYS A 150 21.64 2.70 7.31
C LYS A 150 21.06 1.62 8.22
N GLY A 151 20.24 0.71 7.69
CA GLY A 151 19.55 -0.31 8.48
C GLY A 151 18.29 0.18 9.19
N ASP A 152 17.79 1.39 8.88
CA ASP A 152 16.57 1.94 9.46
C ASP A 152 15.33 1.15 9.01
N MET A 153 15.42 0.45 7.89
CA MET A 153 14.39 -0.44 7.36
C MET A 153 15.00 -1.52 6.48
N ILE A 154 14.31 -2.64 6.36
CA ILE A 154 14.63 -3.71 5.40
C ILE A 154 13.62 -3.71 4.26
N ILE A 155 14.04 -4.20 3.07
CA ILE A 155 13.13 -4.38 1.94
C ILE A 155 13.17 -5.83 1.46
N SER A 156 12.02 -6.47 1.43
CA SER A 156 11.85 -7.86 1.01
C SER A 156 10.91 -7.99 -0.18
N LYS A 157 11.07 -9.08 -0.90
CA LYS A 157 10.16 -9.48 -1.97
C LYS A 157 9.14 -10.46 -1.41
N ILE A 158 7.86 -10.24 -1.76
CA ILE A 158 6.79 -11.19 -1.49
C ILE A 158 6.17 -11.67 -2.80
N PRO A 159 5.54 -12.86 -2.82
CA PRO A 159 4.67 -13.26 -3.92
C PRO A 159 3.48 -12.29 -4.06
N ARG A 160 3.05 -12.02 -5.29
CA ARG A 160 1.89 -11.14 -5.55
C ARG A 160 0.64 -11.57 -4.78
N VAL A 161 0.39 -12.87 -4.68
CA VAL A 161 -0.77 -13.43 -3.97
C VAL A 161 -0.76 -13.15 -2.45
N GLU A 162 0.39 -12.78 -1.90
CA GLU A 162 0.56 -12.40 -0.49
C GLU A 162 0.62 -10.87 -0.30
N ASN A 163 0.62 -10.10 -1.40
CA ASN A 163 0.66 -8.64 -1.34
C ASN A 163 -0.75 -8.07 -1.16
N TRP A 164 -1.13 -7.78 0.07
CA TRP A 164 -2.47 -7.25 0.37
C TRP A 164 -2.76 -5.90 -0.25
N SER A 165 -1.73 -5.13 -0.60
CA SER A 165 -1.90 -3.85 -1.27
C SER A 165 -2.34 -3.98 -2.74
N ASP A 166 -2.16 -5.15 -3.38
CA ASP A 166 -2.65 -5.43 -4.73
C ASP A 166 -4.18 -5.22 -4.84
N ALA A 167 -4.93 -5.61 -3.81
CA ALA A 167 -6.38 -5.39 -3.74
C ALA A 167 -6.81 -3.90 -3.67
N LEU A 168 -5.87 -2.97 -3.47
CA LEU A 168 -6.13 -1.53 -3.42
C LEU A 168 -5.85 -0.82 -4.76
N THR A 169 -5.24 -1.51 -5.72
CA THR A 169 -4.78 -0.93 -6.99
C THR A 169 -5.55 -1.42 -8.20
N HIS A 170 -6.46 -2.39 -8.03
CA HIS A 170 -7.33 -2.88 -9.08
C HIS A 170 -8.81 -2.92 -8.64
N PRO A 171 -9.77 -3.01 -9.58
CA PRO A 171 -11.18 -3.19 -9.26
C PRO A 171 -11.44 -4.50 -8.51
N TRP A 172 -12.18 -4.42 -7.42
CA TRP A 172 -12.48 -5.56 -6.55
C TRP A 172 -13.31 -6.64 -7.22
N THR A 173 -12.91 -7.88 -6.92
CA THR A 173 -13.62 -9.10 -7.30
C THR A 173 -13.91 -9.95 -6.07
N SER A 174 -14.67 -11.03 -6.22
CA SER A 174 -14.91 -11.98 -5.13
C SER A 174 -13.65 -12.71 -4.67
N SER A 175 -12.61 -12.77 -5.51
CA SER A 175 -11.32 -13.36 -5.16
C SER A 175 -10.52 -12.54 -4.14
N ASP A 176 -10.88 -11.25 -3.92
CA ASP A 176 -10.19 -10.37 -2.99
C ASP A 176 -10.71 -10.50 -1.54
N LEU A 177 -11.81 -11.25 -1.32
CA LEU A 177 -12.36 -11.49 0.02
C LEU A 177 -11.37 -12.08 1.03
N PRO A 178 -10.46 -13.02 0.67
CA PRO A 178 -9.43 -13.50 1.60
C PRO A 178 -8.53 -12.40 2.14
N PHE A 179 -8.13 -11.41 1.30
CA PHE A 179 -7.30 -10.27 1.72
C PHE A 179 -8.01 -9.41 2.76
N TRP A 180 -9.28 -9.11 2.55
CA TRP A 180 -10.08 -8.32 3.49
C TRP A 180 -10.23 -9.01 4.83
N ASN A 181 -10.44 -10.32 4.81
CA ASN A 181 -10.48 -11.11 6.03
C ASN A 181 -9.13 -11.15 6.75
N ALA A 182 -8.02 -11.23 6.00
CA ALA A 182 -6.68 -11.19 6.56
C ALA A 182 -6.37 -9.83 7.21
N MET A 183 -6.82 -8.72 6.60
CA MET A 183 -6.74 -7.38 7.18
C MET A 183 -7.65 -7.15 8.39
N GLY A 184 -8.37 -8.17 8.87
CA GLY A 184 -9.25 -8.07 10.03
C GLY A 184 -10.65 -7.53 9.73
N LEU A 185 -10.99 -7.24 8.47
CA LEU A 185 -12.33 -6.80 8.09
C LEU A 185 -13.35 -7.93 8.29
N ARG A 186 -14.41 -7.64 9.02
CA ARG A 186 -15.54 -8.56 9.25
C ARG A 186 -16.84 -7.87 8.89
N PHE A 187 -17.62 -8.54 8.07
CA PHE A 187 -18.98 -8.11 7.75
C PHE A 187 -19.94 -8.65 8.82
N ILE A 188 -20.65 -7.76 9.50
CA ILE A 188 -21.64 -8.11 10.49
C ILE A 188 -22.98 -8.20 9.77
N PRO A 189 -23.69 -9.35 9.78
CA PRO A 189 -25.00 -9.47 9.18
C PRO A 189 -25.98 -8.49 9.81
N PRO A 190 -26.96 -7.99 9.06
CA PRO A 190 -28.04 -7.21 9.65
C PRO A 190 -28.79 -8.08 10.68
N SER A 191 -29.08 -7.50 11.83
CA SER A 191 -29.90 -8.09 12.87
C SER A 191 -31.35 -8.20 12.43
#